data_3c43e9b570fd749a949e37efaa5b5e88
#
_entry.id   3c43e9b570fd749a949e37efaa5b5e88
#
_cell.length_a   1.000
_cell.length_b   1.000
_cell.length_c   1.000
_cell.angle_alpha   90.00
_cell.angle_beta   90.00
_cell.angle_gamma   90.00
#
_symmetry.space_group_name_H-M   'P 1'
#
loop_
_entity.id
_entity.type
_entity.pdbx_description
1 polymer ?
#
loop_
_entity_poly.entity_id
_entity_poly.type
_entity_poly.pdbx_seq_one_letter_code
_entity_poly.pdbx_strand_id
1 'polypeptide(L)'
;MAAFDYPKNEGVAFVEQEELIAIRRQLHQIPEIGLEEKETQAFLLNEIDKMKQPYLQVRTWQTGILVFIEGKNPQKTIGWRADIDGLPIQEEVVSAFQSKRPGFMHACGHDFHMTIGLGVLKELSQQQPDNNFLFLFQPAEENEAGGMLMYEDHAFGE
;
A
#
# COMPACT_ATOMS: atom_id res chain seq x y z
N MET A 1 -2.44 -13.85 31.46
CA MET A 1 -2.20 -13.52 30.07
C MET A 1 -0.73 -13.13 29.98
N ALA A 2 0.12 -13.97 29.35
CA ALA A 2 1.53 -13.64 29.21
C ALA A 2 1.65 -12.50 28.19
N ALA A 3 2.34 -11.43 28.56
CA ALA A 3 2.68 -10.36 27.64
C ALA A 3 3.58 -10.93 26.54
N PHE A 4 3.29 -10.61 25.29
CA PHE A 4 4.18 -10.93 24.19
C PHE A 4 5.47 -10.10 24.37
N ASP A 5 6.58 -10.77 24.60
CA ASP A 5 7.89 -10.14 24.69
C ASP A 5 8.37 -9.91 23.24
N TYR A 6 8.16 -8.70 22.74
CA TYR A 6 8.71 -8.31 21.45
C TYR A 6 10.21 -8.06 21.61
N PRO A 7 11.08 -8.68 20.78
CA PRO A 7 12.49 -8.36 20.81
C PRO A 7 12.66 -6.85 20.56
N LYS A 8 13.29 -6.17 21.50
CA LYS A 8 13.73 -4.77 21.28
C LYS A 8 14.83 -4.81 20.24
N ASN A 9 14.49 -4.55 18.99
CA ASN A 9 15.47 -4.36 17.92
C ASN A 9 16.22 -3.05 18.19
N GLU A 10 17.30 -3.13 18.95
CA GLU A 10 18.23 -2.03 19.10
C GLU A 10 18.92 -1.82 17.75
N GLY A 11 18.63 -0.70 17.08
CA GLY A 11 19.29 -0.27 15.84
C GLY A 11 18.47 -0.31 14.56
N VAL A 12 17.20 -0.70 14.57
CA VAL A 12 16.30 -0.54 13.43
C VAL A 12 15.64 0.84 13.50
N ALA A 13 15.86 1.67 12.51
CA ALA A 13 15.16 2.95 12.38
C ALA A 13 13.70 2.63 11.99
N PHE A 14 12.77 2.80 12.92
CA PHE A 14 11.34 2.67 12.62
C PHE A 14 10.90 3.77 11.66
N VAL A 15 9.90 3.45 10.83
CA VAL A 15 9.25 4.50 10.01
C VAL A 15 8.66 5.54 10.95
N GLU A 16 9.03 6.80 10.75
CA GLU A 16 8.60 7.88 11.62
C GLU A 16 7.08 8.10 11.50
N GLN A 17 6.41 8.19 12.63
CA GLN A 17 4.95 8.38 12.68
C GLN A 17 4.51 9.62 11.89
N GLU A 18 5.28 10.70 11.94
CA GLU A 18 4.97 11.94 11.21
C GLU A 18 5.02 11.75 9.70
N GLU A 19 5.92 10.90 9.20
CA GLU A 19 5.99 10.53 7.78
C GLU A 19 4.74 9.78 7.34
N LEU A 20 4.30 8.77 8.11
CA LEU A 20 3.07 8.04 7.82
C LEU A 20 1.84 8.95 7.84
N ILE A 21 1.75 9.86 8.80
CA ILE A 21 0.66 10.86 8.85
C ILE A 21 0.68 11.73 7.60
N ALA A 22 1.86 12.17 7.14
CA ALA A 22 1.99 12.98 5.93
C ALA A 22 1.57 12.21 4.67
N ILE A 23 2.01 10.96 4.51
CA ILE A 23 1.61 10.07 3.42
C ILE A 23 0.09 9.89 3.40
N ARG A 24 -0.50 9.51 4.54
CA ARG A 24 -1.95 9.32 4.66
C ARG A 24 -2.73 10.59 4.24
N ARG A 25 -2.31 11.75 4.71
CA ARG A 25 -2.99 13.02 4.38
C ARG A 25 -2.87 13.38 2.91
N GLN A 26 -1.76 13.05 2.24
CA GLN A 26 -1.60 13.26 0.80
C GLN A 26 -2.51 12.32 0.01
N LEU A 27 -2.54 11.04 0.34
CA LEU A 27 -3.44 10.06 -0.27
C LEU A 27 -4.91 10.44 -0.09
N HIS A 28 -5.29 10.89 1.11
CA HIS A 28 -6.66 11.33 1.39
C HIS A 28 -7.14 12.47 0.50
N GLN A 29 -6.23 13.31 0.01
CA GLN A 29 -6.55 14.45 -0.85
C GLN A 29 -6.80 14.07 -2.32
N ILE A 30 -6.41 12.85 -2.74
CA ILE A 30 -6.44 12.43 -4.15
C ILE A 30 -7.29 11.16 -4.38
N PRO A 31 -8.48 11.01 -3.78
CA PRO A 31 -9.30 9.81 -3.99
C PRO A 31 -9.68 9.66 -5.46
N GLU A 32 -9.51 8.48 -6.01
CA GLU A 32 -9.86 8.11 -7.38
C GLU A 32 -10.70 6.83 -7.36
N ILE A 33 -11.66 6.72 -8.27
CA ILE A 33 -12.50 5.52 -8.37
C ILE A 33 -11.74 4.37 -9.02
N GLY A 34 -12.25 3.16 -8.83
CA GLY A 34 -11.64 1.93 -9.34
C GLY A 34 -11.31 1.96 -10.82
N LEU A 35 -10.12 1.49 -11.17
CA LEU A 35 -9.46 1.49 -12.48
C LEU A 35 -9.13 2.88 -13.05
N GLU A 36 -9.30 3.94 -12.27
CA GLU A 36 -8.89 5.30 -12.61
C GLU A 36 -7.83 5.87 -11.64
N GLU A 37 -7.28 5.07 -10.73
CA GLU A 37 -6.38 5.45 -9.63
C GLU A 37 -4.95 5.78 -10.13
N LYS A 38 -4.84 6.65 -11.13
CA LYS A 38 -3.57 6.98 -11.80
C LYS A 38 -2.65 7.84 -10.95
N GLU A 39 -3.21 8.86 -10.29
CA GLU A 39 -2.44 9.74 -9.41
C GLU A 39 -2.05 9.01 -8.13
N THR A 40 -2.96 8.20 -7.59
CA THR A 40 -2.72 7.31 -6.46
C THR A 40 -1.60 6.32 -6.77
N GLN A 41 -1.65 5.64 -7.93
CA GLN A 41 -0.59 4.74 -8.37
C GLN A 41 0.76 5.46 -8.50
N ALA A 42 0.78 6.63 -9.15
CA ALA A 42 2.01 7.40 -9.31
C ALA A 42 2.61 7.82 -7.97
N PHE A 43 1.77 8.22 -7.02
CA PHE A 43 2.19 8.54 -5.66
C PHE A 43 2.82 7.32 -4.95
N LEU A 44 2.14 6.17 -4.97
CA LEU A 44 2.62 4.93 -4.36
C LEU A 44 3.95 4.47 -4.97
N LEU A 45 4.06 4.49 -6.31
CA LEU A 45 5.30 4.13 -7.01
C LEU A 45 6.47 5.04 -6.63
N ASN A 46 6.21 6.36 -6.47
CA ASN A 46 7.22 7.30 -6.00
C ASN A 46 7.69 7.01 -4.58
N GLU A 47 6.80 6.64 -3.66
CA GLU A 47 7.18 6.24 -2.30
C GLU A 47 7.97 4.92 -2.29
N ILE A 48 7.56 3.94 -3.11
CA ILE A 48 8.23 2.65 -3.25
C ILE A 48 9.64 2.82 -3.87
N ASP A 49 9.79 3.68 -4.87
CA ASP A 49 11.10 3.94 -5.51
C ASP A 49 12.16 4.49 -4.52
N LYS A 50 11.74 5.17 -3.48
CA LYS A 50 12.66 5.64 -2.42
C LYS A 50 13.31 4.50 -1.64
N MET A 51 12.74 3.30 -1.65
CA MET A 51 13.23 2.16 -0.88
C MET A 51 14.43 1.44 -1.52
N LYS A 52 14.58 1.47 -2.86
CA LYS A 52 15.71 1.03 -3.71
C LYS A 52 16.55 -0.15 -3.18
N GLN A 53 15.93 -1.31 -3.04
CA GLN A 53 16.64 -2.51 -2.60
C GLN A 53 16.79 -3.51 -3.77
N PRO A 54 17.94 -4.22 -3.89
CA PRO A 54 18.19 -5.15 -5.00
C PRO A 54 17.27 -6.38 -4.99
N TYR A 55 16.71 -6.72 -3.83
CA TYR A 55 15.77 -7.83 -3.61
C TYR A 55 14.29 -7.40 -3.67
N LEU A 56 14.01 -6.17 -4.08
CA LEU A 56 12.67 -5.61 -4.22
C LEU A 56 12.35 -5.49 -5.72
N GLN A 57 11.27 -6.15 -6.15
CA GLN A 57 10.78 -6.13 -7.52
C GLN A 57 9.39 -5.50 -7.56
N VAL A 58 9.17 -4.59 -8.48
CA VAL A 58 7.89 -3.89 -8.64
C VAL A 58 7.30 -4.22 -10.01
N ARG A 59 6.01 -4.54 -10.04
CA ARG A 59 5.21 -4.71 -11.26
C ARG A 59 3.92 -3.92 -11.11
N THR A 60 3.35 -3.52 -12.24
CA THR A 60 2.04 -2.88 -12.29
C THR A 60 1.08 -3.74 -13.10
N TRP A 61 -0.19 -3.71 -12.72
CA TRP A 61 -1.30 -4.22 -13.48
C TRP A 61 -2.39 -3.15 -13.50
N GLN A 62 -2.67 -2.58 -14.67
CA GLN A 62 -3.52 -1.39 -14.80
C GLN A 62 -3.10 -0.30 -13.78
N THR A 63 -3.98 0.07 -12.83
CA THR A 63 -3.68 1.01 -11.76
C THR A 63 -3.17 0.34 -10.46
N GLY A 64 -3.18 -0.99 -10.41
CA GLY A 64 -2.65 -1.76 -9.28
C GLY A 64 -1.13 -1.90 -9.29
N ILE A 65 -0.55 -2.21 -8.12
CA ILE A 65 0.89 -2.41 -7.93
C ILE A 65 1.14 -3.71 -7.16
N LEU A 66 2.08 -4.49 -7.64
CA LEU A 66 2.62 -5.66 -6.92
C LEU A 66 4.08 -5.38 -6.57
N VAL A 67 4.42 -5.57 -5.31
CA VAL A 67 5.81 -5.45 -4.84
C VAL A 67 6.23 -6.77 -4.21
N PHE A 68 7.21 -7.40 -4.80
CA PHE A 68 7.78 -8.64 -4.29
C PHE A 68 9.10 -8.35 -3.59
N ILE A 69 9.24 -8.84 -2.35
CA ILE A 69 10.50 -8.85 -1.60
C ILE A 69 11.00 -10.29 -1.58
N GLU A 70 12.14 -10.51 -2.22
CA GLU A 70 12.82 -11.81 -2.18
C GLU A 70 13.47 -12.04 -0.81
N GLY A 71 13.15 -13.17 -0.18
CA GLY A 71 13.72 -13.58 1.10
C GLY A 71 15.12 -14.21 0.93
N LYS A 72 15.93 -14.21 2.01
CA LYS A 72 17.25 -14.84 2.02
C LYS A 72 17.19 -16.37 1.91
N ASN A 73 16.23 -16.99 2.61
CA ASN A 73 16.03 -18.44 2.68
C ASN A 73 14.53 -18.77 2.71
N PRO A 74 13.78 -18.44 1.65
CA PRO A 74 12.32 -18.44 1.71
C PRO A 74 11.75 -19.86 1.84
N GLN A 75 10.91 -20.06 2.85
CA GLN A 75 10.09 -21.27 3.02
C GLN A 75 8.64 -21.03 2.59
N LYS A 76 8.24 -19.75 2.50
CA LYS A 76 6.90 -19.33 2.10
C LYS A 76 6.93 -17.90 1.58
N THR A 77 5.85 -17.54 0.89
CA THR A 77 5.54 -16.14 0.55
C THR A 77 4.39 -15.66 1.44
N ILE A 78 4.59 -14.53 2.10
CA ILE A 78 3.59 -13.88 2.93
C ILE A 78 2.96 -12.75 2.12
N GLY A 79 1.62 -12.78 1.96
CA GLY A 79 0.88 -11.76 1.23
C GLY A 79 0.41 -10.64 2.16
N TRP A 80 0.46 -9.40 1.66
CA TRP A 80 -0.15 -8.22 2.25
C TRP A 80 -1.00 -7.52 1.19
N ARG A 81 -2.29 -7.26 1.48
CA ARG A 81 -3.18 -6.53 0.58
C ARG A 81 -3.54 -5.17 1.18
N ALA A 82 -3.51 -4.15 0.35
CA ALA A 82 -4.02 -2.82 0.63
C ALA A 82 -4.84 -2.34 -0.57
N ASP A 83 -6.09 -1.96 -0.34
CA ASP A 83 -6.95 -1.40 -1.38
C ASP A 83 -6.59 0.07 -1.61
N ILE A 84 -6.78 0.58 -2.85
CA ILE A 84 -6.28 1.91 -3.23
C ILE A 84 -7.34 2.85 -3.79
N ASP A 85 -8.53 2.35 -4.11
CA ASP A 85 -9.62 3.15 -4.67
C ASP A 85 -10.35 4.00 -3.62
N GLY A 86 -11.01 5.03 -4.09
CA GLY A 86 -11.91 5.89 -3.33
C GLY A 86 -13.35 5.70 -3.78
N LEU A 87 -14.26 6.37 -3.09
CA LEU A 87 -15.70 6.30 -3.32
C LEU A 87 -16.25 7.60 -3.92
N PRO A 88 -17.29 7.52 -4.77
CA PRO A 88 -18.01 8.68 -5.29
C PRO A 88 -18.93 9.28 -4.22
N ILE A 89 -18.34 9.76 -3.14
CA ILE A 89 -19.02 10.35 -1.97
C ILE A 89 -18.42 11.73 -1.72
N GLN A 90 -19.28 12.75 -1.57
CA GLN A 90 -18.81 14.08 -1.20
C GLN A 90 -18.35 14.10 0.25
N GLU A 91 -17.10 14.50 0.47
CA GLU A 91 -16.58 14.71 1.81
C GLU A 91 -17.19 15.99 2.42
N GLU A 92 -17.84 15.85 3.57
CA GLU A 92 -18.47 16.96 4.30
C GLU A 92 -17.62 17.46 5.47
N VAL A 93 -16.61 16.69 5.88
CA VAL A 93 -15.72 17.04 6.99
C VAL A 93 -14.66 18.03 6.53
N VAL A 94 -14.70 19.23 7.06
CA VAL A 94 -13.69 20.26 6.77
C VAL A 94 -12.41 19.98 7.54
N SER A 95 -11.33 19.74 6.81
CA SER A 95 -10.00 19.51 7.37
C SER A 95 -8.90 20.12 6.49
N ALA A 96 -7.70 20.27 7.05
CA ALA A 96 -6.54 20.75 6.29
C ALA A 96 -6.08 19.76 5.18
N PHE A 97 -6.56 18.52 5.22
CA PHE A 97 -6.25 17.46 4.26
C PHE A 97 -7.51 16.87 3.61
N GLN A 98 -8.59 17.62 3.57
CA GLN A 98 -9.82 17.25 2.87
C GLN A 98 -9.55 16.90 1.41
N SER A 99 -10.35 16.01 0.83
CA SER A 99 -10.30 15.67 -0.58
C SER A 99 -10.26 16.93 -1.47
N LYS A 100 -9.35 16.93 -2.44
CA LYS A 100 -9.28 17.95 -3.48
C LYS A 100 -10.11 17.60 -4.72
N ARG A 101 -10.81 16.45 -4.69
CA ARG A 101 -11.66 15.97 -5.76
C ARG A 101 -13.13 16.08 -5.34
N PRO A 102 -13.86 17.12 -5.77
CA PRO A 102 -15.26 17.27 -5.42
C PRO A 102 -16.08 16.03 -5.81
N GLY A 103 -16.89 15.54 -4.88
CA GLY A 103 -17.71 14.34 -5.10
C GLY A 103 -16.99 13.01 -4.84
N PHE A 104 -15.72 13.02 -4.42
CA PHE A 104 -14.96 11.80 -4.12
C PHE A 104 -14.25 11.90 -2.77
N MET A 105 -14.19 10.78 -2.03
CA MET A 105 -13.41 10.68 -0.79
C MET A 105 -12.97 9.24 -0.50
N HIS A 106 -11.97 9.08 0.34
CA HIS A 106 -11.60 7.79 0.94
C HIS A 106 -12.50 7.49 2.16
N ALA A 107 -13.80 7.25 1.91
CA ALA A 107 -14.77 6.99 2.99
C ALA A 107 -14.59 5.61 3.64
N CYS A 108 -14.05 4.63 2.91
CA CYS A 108 -13.79 3.29 3.42
C CYS A 108 -12.43 3.17 4.14
N GLY A 109 -11.58 4.20 4.05
CA GLY A 109 -10.29 4.23 4.74
C GLY A 109 -9.14 3.57 3.97
N HIS A 110 -9.24 3.44 2.64
CA HIS A 110 -8.18 2.87 1.81
C HIS A 110 -6.89 3.71 1.83
N ASP A 111 -6.96 5.00 2.13
CA ASP A 111 -5.81 5.84 2.41
C ASP A 111 -5.00 5.36 3.64
N PHE A 112 -5.67 4.80 4.67
CA PHE A 112 -4.99 4.11 5.77
C PHE A 112 -4.43 2.76 5.33
N HIS A 113 -5.16 1.96 4.53
CA HIS A 113 -4.65 0.69 4.00
C HIS A 113 -3.34 0.89 3.25
N MET A 114 -3.30 1.86 2.33
CA MET A 114 -2.11 2.21 1.56
C MET A 114 -0.96 2.66 2.46
N THR A 115 -1.24 3.55 3.41
CA THR A 115 -0.24 4.08 4.33
C THR A 115 0.37 2.99 5.20
N ILE A 116 -0.45 2.11 5.77
CA ILE A 116 0.02 0.97 6.57
C ILE A 116 0.84 0.02 5.69
N GLY A 117 0.35 -0.29 4.48
CA GLY A 117 1.06 -1.12 3.52
C GLY A 117 2.44 -0.58 3.17
N LEU A 118 2.56 0.73 2.87
CA LEU A 118 3.83 1.41 2.63
C LEU A 118 4.75 1.37 3.86
N GLY A 119 4.21 1.60 5.05
CA GLY A 119 4.98 1.55 6.30
C GLY A 119 5.59 0.17 6.54
N VAL A 120 4.78 -0.89 6.42
CA VAL A 120 5.24 -2.28 6.57
C VAL A 120 6.25 -2.64 5.48
N LEU A 121 5.99 -2.26 4.22
CA LEU A 121 6.91 -2.48 3.10
C LEU A 121 8.26 -1.82 3.35
N LYS A 122 8.25 -0.57 3.82
CA LYS A 122 9.45 0.19 4.13
C LYS A 122 10.27 -0.47 5.25
N GLU A 123 9.62 -0.90 6.34
CA GLU A 123 10.29 -1.62 7.43
C GLU A 123 10.93 -2.94 6.92
N LEU A 124 10.18 -3.74 6.17
CA LEU A 124 10.68 -5.01 5.62
C LEU A 124 11.77 -4.81 4.56
N SER A 125 11.82 -3.65 3.91
CA SER A 125 12.84 -3.33 2.91
C SER A 125 14.18 -2.86 3.51
N GLN A 126 14.22 -2.47 4.78
CA GLN A 126 15.48 -2.02 5.41
C GLN A 126 16.50 -3.14 5.57
N GLN A 127 16.02 -4.36 5.82
CA GLN A 127 16.85 -5.54 5.91
C GLN A 127 16.14 -6.70 5.23
N GLN A 128 16.82 -7.33 4.24
CA GLN A 128 16.24 -8.49 3.53
C GLN A 128 15.69 -9.53 4.51
N PRO A 129 14.37 -9.85 4.45
CA PRO A 129 13.75 -10.82 5.36
C PRO A 129 14.17 -12.27 5.02
N ASP A 130 13.86 -13.23 5.89
CA ASP A 130 14.12 -14.65 5.62
C ASP A 130 13.14 -15.24 4.60
N ASN A 131 11.85 -14.91 4.73
CA ASN A 131 10.79 -15.36 3.82
C ASN A 131 10.48 -14.32 2.74
N ASN A 132 9.84 -14.75 1.66
CA ASN A 132 9.31 -13.83 0.65
C ASN A 132 8.11 -13.06 1.17
N PHE A 133 7.93 -11.83 0.65
CA PHE A 133 6.71 -11.05 0.83
C PHE A 133 6.17 -10.59 -0.53
N LEU A 134 4.86 -10.61 -0.66
CA LEU A 134 4.15 -10.04 -1.80
C LEU A 134 3.16 -8.98 -1.28
N PHE A 135 3.42 -7.73 -1.60
CA PHE A 135 2.48 -6.63 -1.36
C PHE A 135 1.63 -6.43 -2.61
N LEU A 136 0.34 -6.36 -2.39
CA LEU A 136 -0.66 -6.05 -3.39
C LEU A 136 -1.35 -4.73 -3.01
N PHE A 137 -1.08 -3.67 -3.77
CA PHE A 137 -1.89 -2.47 -3.77
C PHE A 137 -2.98 -2.67 -4.80
N GLN A 138 -4.16 -3.08 -4.33
CA GLN A 138 -5.25 -3.57 -5.15
C GLN A 138 -6.16 -2.43 -5.60
N PRO A 139 -6.39 -2.25 -6.92
CA PRO A 139 -7.36 -1.29 -7.43
C PRO A 139 -8.78 -1.83 -7.35
N ALA A 140 -9.76 -0.93 -7.48
CA ALA A 140 -11.16 -1.25 -7.77
C ALA A 140 -11.82 -2.26 -6.81
N GLU A 141 -11.59 -2.11 -5.50
CA GLU A 141 -12.22 -2.98 -4.50
C GLU A 141 -13.72 -2.71 -4.42
N GLU A 142 -14.12 -1.42 -4.49
CA GLU A 142 -15.48 -0.96 -4.19
C GLU A 142 -16.50 -1.21 -5.32
N ASN A 143 -16.06 -1.32 -6.57
CA ASN A 143 -16.99 -1.35 -7.70
C ASN A 143 -16.75 -2.46 -8.74
N GLU A 144 -15.51 -2.83 -9.04
CA GLU A 144 -15.16 -3.70 -10.17
C GLU A 144 -14.58 -5.06 -9.77
N ALA A 145 -14.53 -5.37 -8.46
CA ALA A 145 -13.91 -6.58 -7.93
C ALA A 145 -12.46 -6.77 -8.42
N GLY A 146 -11.63 -5.71 -8.32
CA GLY A 146 -10.30 -5.63 -8.89
C GLY A 146 -9.38 -6.80 -8.57
N GLY A 147 -9.49 -7.38 -7.36
CA GLY A 147 -8.74 -8.59 -7.00
C GLY A 147 -9.10 -9.80 -7.87
N MET A 148 -10.37 -9.96 -8.29
CA MET A 148 -10.80 -11.02 -9.18
C MET A 148 -10.30 -10.77 -10.60
N LEU A 149 -10.38 -9.53 -11.09
CA LEU A 149 -9.84 -9.16 -12.41
C LEU A 149 -8.32 -9.42 -12.48
N MET A 150 -7.59 -9.07 -11.44
CA MET A 150 -6.16 -9.36 -11.34
C MET A 150 -5.86 -10.86 -11.37
N TYR A 151 -6.71 -11.68 -10.73
CA TYR A 151 -6.56 -13.12 -10.73
C TYR A 151 -6.85 -13.71 -12.13
N GLU A 152 -7.92 -13.30 -12.79
CA GLU A 152 -8.30 -13.74 -14.14
C GLU A 152 -7.25 -13.36 -15.20
N ASP A 153 -6.62 -12.20 -15.04
CA ASP A 153 -5.54 -11.71 -15.91
C ASP A 153 -4.15 -12.25 -15.53
N HIS A 154 -4.06 -13.21 -14.60
CA HIS A 154 -2.79 -13.80 -14.13
C HIS A 154 -1.77 -12.75 -13.66
N ALA A 155 -2.23 -11.64 -13.07
CA ALA A 155 -1.35 -10.57 -12.58
C ALA A 155 -0.32 -11.05 -11.54
N PHE A 156 -0.62 -12.12 -10.83
CA PHE A 156 0.26 -12.72 -9.82
C PHE A 156 1.33 -13.67 -10.40
N GLY A 157 1.30 -13.95 -11.69
CA GLY A 157 2.12 -14.96 -12.37
C GLY A 157 1.38 -16.30 -12.50
N GLU A 158 1.97 -17.24 -13.26
CA GLU A 158 1.47 -18.61 -13.41
C GLU A 158 1.80 -19.46 -12.18
#